data_da28fd54fb02af78da273e4f1443b285
#
_entry.id   da28fd54fb02af78da273e4f1443b285
#
_cell.length_a   1.000
_cell.length_b   1.000
_cell.length_c   1.000
_cell.angle_alpha   90.00
_cell.angle_beta   90.00
_cell.angle_gamma   90.00
#
_symmetry.space_group_name_H-M   'P 1'
#
loop_
_entity.id
_entity.type
_entity.pdbx_description
1 polymer ?
#
loop_
_entity_poly.entity_id
_entity_poly.type
_entity_poly.pdbx_seq_one_letter_code
_entity_poly.pdbx_strand_id
1 'polypeptide(L)'
;MRKPLIELHELHEYASKMKKRKWGTKFYNAAQLVTGIAASPLEVAGILLLSLPRSRGGAGFRNVYVNDLTPLTASAQSIAGQKVCYGDIVIVNPTIMRAGIVEIQGEVIHGSGAVLDHDAKRMTALQSMGYDVFLVTHDMLNDAEQLDAIVRSLCSRLGLRYRCKTKAQRTAETELRANVLCNWLEIGR
;
A
#
# COMPACT_ATOMS: atom_id res chain seq x y z
N MET A 1 -6.55 5.10 17.30
CA MET A 1 -6.95 5.34 15.89
C MET A 1 -8.31 6.00 15.86
N ARG A 2 -8.52 7.03 15.01
CA ARG A 2 -9.83 7.71 14.89
C ARG A 2 -10.79 6.77 14.15
N LYS A 3 -12.05 6.68 14.61
CA LYS A 3 -13.08 5.87 13.94
C LYS A 3 -13.27 6.39 12.50
N PRO A 4 -13.38 5.51 11.48
CA PRO A 4 -13.63 5.94 10.11
C PRO A 4 -14.98 6.68 10.01
N LEU A 5 -15.09 7.61 9.06
CA LEU A 5 -16.32 8.38 8.82
C LEU A 5 -17.41 7.51 8.16
N ILE A 6 -17.01 6.47 7.45
CA ILE A 6 -17.88 5.51 6.78
C ILE A 6 -17.20 4.14 6.81
N GLU A 7 -17.95 3.09 7.04
CA GLU A 7 -17.46 1.72 6.94
C GLU A 7 -17.39 1.28 5.46
N LEU A 8 -16.47 0.37 5.15
CA LEU A 8 -16.23 -0.08 3.77
C LEU A 8 -17.49 -0.66 3.11
N HIS A 9 -18.28 -1.44 3.85
CA HIS A 9 -19.53 -2.01 3.35
C HIS A 9 -20.57 -0.93 3.05
N GLU A 10 -20.68 0.11 3.88
CA GLU A 10 -21.58 1.24 3.67
C GLU A 10 -21.19 2.03 2.40
N LEU A 11 -19.88 2.23 2.18
CA LEU A 11 -19.37 2.87 0.96
C LEU A 11 -19.77 2.07 -0.29
N HIS A 12 -19.60 0.75 -0.27
CA HIS A 12 -19.92 -0.12 -1.41
C HIS A 12 -21.44 -0.18 -1.66
N GLU A 13 -22.23 -0.25 -0.60
CA GLU A 13 -23.68 -0.22 -0.70
C GLU A 13 -24.18 1.11 -1.30
N TYR A 14 -23.67 2.24 -0.78
CA TYR A 14 -24.02 3.55 -1.30
C TYR A 14 -23.60 3.71 -2.77
N ALA A 15 -22.38 3.30 -3.11
CA ALA A 15 -21.90 3.35 -4.49
C ALA A 15 -22.78 2.51 -5.44
N SER A 16 -23.26 1.35 -5.00
CA SER A 16 -24.18 0.50 -5.75
C SER A 16 -25.52 1.20 -6.02
N LYS A 17 -26.10 1.87 -5.02
CA LYS A 17 -27.33 2.67 -5.14
C LYS A 17 -27.15 3.84 -6.10
N MET A 18 -25.96 4.44 -6.14
CA MET A 18 -25.66 5.59 -6.98
C MET A 18 -25.32 5.25 -8.44
N LYS A 19 -25.06 3.96 -8.77
CA LYS A 19 -24.55 3.51 -10.07
C LYS A 19 -25.34 4.02 -11.28
N LYS A 20 -26.68 4.14 -11.17
CA LYS A 20 -27.57 4.60 -12.25
C LYS A 20 -27.67 6.14 -12.38
N ARG A 21 -27.08 6.91 -11.46
CA ARG A 21 -27.11 8.38 -11.49
C ARG A 21 -25.99 8.94 -12.38
N LYS A 22 -26.10 10.22 -12.73
CA LYS A 22 -25.02 10.95 -13.44
C LYS A 22 -23.72 10.76 -12.67
N TRP A 23 -22.65 10.35 -13.36
CA TRP A 23 -21.32 10.01 -12.77
C TRP A 23 -21.32 8.78 -11.84
N GLY A 24 -22.48 8.17 -11.55
CA GLY A 24 -22.60 7.08 -10.59
C GLY A 24 -21.79 5.83 -10.95
N THR A 25 -21.66 5.51 -12.25
CA THR A 25 -20.79 4.40 -12.69
C THR A 25 -19.33 4.65 -12.39
N LYS A 26 -18.84 5.91 -12.57
CA LYS A 26 -17.45 6.25 -12.23
C LYS A 26 -17.22 6.16 -10.73
N PHE A 27 -18.15 6.69 -9.93
CA PHE A 27 -18.09 6.58 -8.48
C PHE A 27 -18.12 5.12 -8.00
N TYR A 28 -19.04 4.31 -8.54
CA TYR A 28 -19.11 2.88 -8.24
C TYR A 28 -17.78 2.17 -8.52
N ASN A 29 -17.21 2.38 -9.73
CA ASN A 29 -15.93 1.78 -10.10
C ASN A 29 -14.76 2.24 -9.20
N ALA A 30 -14.77 3.50 -8.76
CA ALA A 30 -13.78 4.02 -7.83
C ALA A 30 -13.94 3.39 -6.43
N ALA A 31 -15.17 3.31 -5.93
CA ALA A 31 -15.46 2.69 -4.63
C ALA A 31 -15.02 1.21 -4.57
N GLN A 32 -15.12 0.46 -5.69
CA GLN A 32 -14.65 -0.93 -5.75
C GLN A 32 -13.12 -1.07 -5.64
N LEU A 33 -12.37 0.02 -5.78
CA LEU A 33 -10.91 0.02 -5.59
C LEU A 33 -10.50 0.22 -4.12
N VAL A 34 -11.43 0.61 -3.27
CA VAL A 34 -11.19 0.78 -1.84
C VAL A 34 -11.27 -0.59 -1.18
N THR A 35 -10.14 -1.09 -0.70
CA THR A 35 -10.01 -2.45 -0.13
C THR A 35 -9.76 -2.45 1.37
N GLY A 36 -9.61 -1.28 1.99
CA GLY A 36 -9.31 -1.17 3.42
C GLY A 36 -9.17 0.29 3.88
N ILE A 37 -8.68 0.45 5.08
CA ILE A 37 -8.44 1.74 5.73
C ILE A 37 -6.96 2.08 5.62
N ALA A 38 -6.63 3.13 4.87
CA ALA A 38 -5.30 3.73 4.89
C ALA A 38 -5.24 4.83 5.98
N ALA A 39 -4.13 4.94 6.68
CA ALA A 39 -3.95 5.92 7.74
C ALA A 39 -3.43 7.28 7.22
N SER A 40 -2.87 7.30 6.01
CA SER A 40 -2.32 8.51 5.39
C SER A 40 -2.60 8.59 3.88
N PRO A 41 -2.59 9.80 3.29
CA PRO A 41 -2.68 9.96 1.83
C PRO A 41 -1.54 9.26 1.07
N LEU A 42 -0.34 9.20 1.67
CA LEU A 42 0.80 8.54 1.05
C LEU A 42 0.64 7.02 1.00
N GLU A 43 0.04 6.41 2.01
CA GLU A 43 -0.36 5.00 1.97
C GLU A 43 -1.37 4.74 0.85
N VAL A 44 -2.37 5.63 0.66
CA VAL A 44 -3.32 5.52 -0.46
C VAL A 44 -2.59 5.56 -1.80
N ALA A 45 -1.61 6.45 -1.95
CA ALA A 45 -0.80 6.52 -3.17
C ALA A 45 -0.02 5.21 -3.39
N GLY A 46 0.65 4.69 -2.36
CA GLY A 46 1.36 3.40 -2.41
C GLY A 46 0.44 2.24 -2.78
N ILE A 47 -0.74 2.17 -2.16
CA ILE A 47 -1.76 1.14 -2.46
C ILE A 47 -2.15 1.20 -3.94
N LEU A 48 -2.49 2.38 -4.47
CA LEU A 48 -2.91 2.54 -5.86
C LEU A 48 -1.78 2.22 -6.85
N LEU A 49 -0.55 2.68 -6.56
CA LEU A 49 0.62 2.41 -7.41
C LEU A 49 0.99 0.92 -7.44
N LEU A 50 0.77 0.18 -6.36
CA LEU A 50 1.08 -1.24 -6.30
C LEU A 50 -0.08 -2.12 -6.77
N SER A 51 -1.34 -1.80 -6.47
CA SER A 51 -2.49 -2.68 -6.71
C SER A 51 -3.22 -2.45 -8.04
N LEU A 52 -3.29 -1.20 -8.53
CA LEU A 52 -4.02 -0.94 -9.78
C LEU A 52 -3.46 -1.75 -10.95
N PRO A 53 -4.34 -2.15 -11.90
CA PRO A 53 -3.89 -2.81 -13.12
C PRO A 53 -2.86 -1.98 -13.88
N ARG A 54 -1.92 -2.64 -14.54
CA ARG A 54 -0.85 -2.00 -15.31
C ARG A 54 -1.37 -1.07 -16.42
N SER A 55 -2.55 -1.36 -16.99
CA SER A 55 -3.24 -0.48 -17.93
C SER A 55 -3.70 0.84 -17.33
N ARG A 56 -3.75 0.93 -16.00
CA ARG A 56 -4.06 2.13 -15.21
C ARG A 56 -2.85 2.71 -14.49
N GLY A 57 -1.66 2.25 -14.82
CA GLY A 57 -0.41 2.77 -14.25
C GLY A 57 0.09 2.06 -12.99
N GLY A 58 -0.67 1.16 -12.39
CA GLY A 58 -0.22 0.40 -11.22
C GLY A 58 0.72 -0.75 -11.56
N ALA A 59 1.30 -1.39 -10.56
CA ALA A 59 2.14 -2.57 -10.71
C ALA A 59 1.33 -3.85 -11.00
N GLY A 60 0.05 -3.89 -10.58
CA GLY A 60 -0.89 -4.98 -10.84
C GLY A 60 -0.80 -6.13 -9.85
N PHE A 61 -0.32 -5.91 -8.64
CA PHE A 61 -0.43 -6.90 -7.56
C PHE A 61 -1.89 -7.15 -7.22
N ARG A 62 -2.29 -8.41 -7.03
CA ARG A 62 -3.70 -8.78 -6.84
C ARG A 62 -4.08 -9.05 -5.39
N ASN A 63 -3.24 -9.77 -4.66
CA ASN A 63 -3.51 -10.12 -3.26
C ASN A 63 -2.85 -9.08 -2.36
N VAL A 64 -3.46 -7.90 -2.30
CA VAL A 64 -3.00 -6.74 -1.54
C VAL A 64 -3.97 -6.51 -0.40
N TYR A 65 -3.45 -6.51 0.81
CA TYR A 65 -4.17 -6.23 2.05
C TYR A 65 -3.63 -4.93 2.65
N VAL A 66 -4.49 -4.14 3.24
CA VAL A 66 -4.15 -2.79 3.73
C VAL A 66 -4.36 -2.75 5.23
N ASN A 67 -3.38 -2.21 5.95
CA ASN A 67 -3.37 -2.18 7.42
C ASN A 67 -3.70 -3.57 8.01
N ASP A 68 -3.08 -4.60 7.42
CA ASP A 68 -3.38 -5.97 7.80
C ASP A 68 -2.74 -6.33 9.14
N LEU A 69 -3.57 -6.92 10.02
CA LEU A 69 -3.14 -7.32 11.36
C LEU A 69 -2.33 -8.61 11.27
N THR A 70 -1.06 -8.53 11.67
CA THR A 70 -0.13 -9.66 11.73
C THR A 70 0.11 -10.06 13.19
N PRO A 71 -0.44 -11.20 13.67
CA PRO A 71 -0.10 -11.72 14.97
C PRO A 71 1.36 -12.16 15.04
N LEU A 72 2.09 -11.74 16.06
CA LEU A 72 3.49 -12.06 16.22
C LEU A 72 3.69 -13.41 16.96
N THR A 73 4.68 -14.18 16.52
CA THR A 73 5.16 -15.37 17.27
C THR A 73 5.75 -14.96 18.62
N ALA A 74 5.88 -15.87 19.58
CA ALA A 74 6.46 -15.57 20.89
C ALA A 74 7.85 -14.93 20.81
N SER A 75 8.70 -15.41 19.90
CA SER A 75 10.03 -14.82 19.64
C SER A 75 9.92 -13.40 19.10
N ALA A 76 9.06 -13.15 18.11
CA ALA A 76 8.85 -11.83 17.53
C ALA A 76 8.24 -10.84 18.54
N GLN A 77 7.35 -11.31 19.43
CA GLN A 77 6.81 -10.50 20.54
C GLN A 77 7.91 -10.02 21.49
N SER A 78 8.88 -10.89 21.79
CA SER A 78 10.03 -10.51 22.63
C SER A 78 10.90 -9.43 21.99
N ILE A 79 10.98 -9.40 20.66
CA ILE A 79 11.72 -8.36 19.91
C ILE A 79 10.91 -7.06 19.87
N ALA A 80 9.63 -7.15 19.47
CA ALA A 80 8.79 -5.97 19.22
C ALA A 80 8.23 -5.35 20.50
N GLY A 81 8.15 -6.10 21.62
CA GLY A 81 7.49 -5.67 22.84
C GLY A 81 5.96 -5.58 22.72
N GLN A 82 5.37 -6.20 21.69
CA GLN A 82 3.92 -6.16 21.42
C GLN A 82 3.45 -7.49 20.82
N LYS A 83 2.14 -7.77 20.87
CA LYS A 83 1.56 -9.04 20.43
C LYS A 83 1.21 -9.08 18.95
N VAL A 84 0.99 -7.93 18.34
CA VAL A 84 0.56 -7.78 16.94
C VAL A 84 1.27 -6.62 16.29
N CYS A 85 1.46 -6.70 14.96
CA CYS A 85 1.87 -5.58 14.12
C CYS A 85 0.81 -5.35 13.04
N TYR A 86 0.81 -4.14 12.47
CA TYR A 86 0.02 -3.83 11.28
C TYR A 86 1.00 -3.52 10.16
N GLY A 87 0.80 -4.15 9.00
CA GLY A 87 1.54 -3.80 7.80
C GLY A 87 0.73 -2.82 6.95
N ASP A 88 1.31 -1.71 6.54
CA ASP A 88 0.59 -0.70 5.74
C ASP A 88 0.04 -1.31 4.46
N ILE A 89 0.88 -2.05 3.73
CA ILE A 89 0.51 -2.77 2.52
C ILE A 89 1.14 -4.17 2.57
N VAL A 90 0.30 -5.20 2.64
CA VAL A 90 0.76 -6.60 2.64
C VAL A 90 0.43 -7.23 1.29
N ILE A 91 1.45 -7.75 0.61
CA ILE A 91 1.31 -8.41 -0.70
C ILE A 91 1.60 -9.90 -0.52
N VAL A 92 0.64 -10.75 -0.89
CA VAL A 92 0.73 -12.19 -0.65
C VAL A 92 0.81 -12.96 -1.98
N ASN A 93 1.74 -13.91 -2.06
CA ASN A 93 1.67 -14.98 -3.04
C ASN A 93 1.11 -16.24 -2.36
N PRO A 94 -0.18 -16.55 -2.53
CA PRO A 94 -0.81 -17.68 -1.84
C PRO A 94 -0.30 -19.04 -2.36
N THR A 95 0.27 -19.09 -3.56
CA THR A 95 0.75 -20.35 -4.15
C THR A 95 1.96 -20.93 -3.41
N ILE A 96 2.84 -20.05 -2.92
CA ILE A 96 4.07 -20.44 -2.20
C ILE A 96 4.06 -19.94 -0.75
N MET A 97 2.92 -19.43 -0.29
CA MET A 97 2.73 -18.92 1.08
C MET A 97 3.80 -17.91 1.49
N ARG A 98 4.15 -16.98 0.60
CA ARG A 98 5.07 -15.87 0.88
C ARG A 98 4.32 -14.55 0.93
N ALA A 99 4.73 -13.68 1.86
CA ALA A 99 4.19 -12.35 1.99
C ALA A 99 5.32 -11.31 2.12
N GLY A 100 5.15 -10.19 1.43
CA GLY A 100 5.97 -8.99 1.57
C GLY A 100 5.15 -7.87 2.18
N ILE A 101 5.77 -7.10 3.05
CA ILE A 101 5.17 -5.94 3.71
C ILE A 101 5.86 -4.69 3.16
N VAL A 102 5.07 -3.75 2.66
CA VAL A 102 5.55 -2.42 2.25
C VAL A 102 5.06 -1.42 3.29
N GLU A 103 6.01 -0.85 4.02
CA GLU A 103 5.79 0.20 5.02
C GLU A 103 6.03 1.55 4.34
N ILE A 104 5.02 2.41 4.38
CA ILE A 104 5.06 3.72 3.74
C ILE A 104 5.53 4.76 4.76
N GLN A 105 6.73 5.29 4.54
CA GLN A 105 7.27 6.34 5.38
C GLN A 105 6.96 7.73 4.78
N GLY A 106 6.21 8.53 5.52
CA GLY A 106 6.10 9.97 5.28
C GLY A 106 7.47 10.67 5.48
N GLU A 107 7.50 11.97 5.22
CA GLU A 107 8.69 12.77 5.56
C GLU A 107 9.05 12.55 7.03
N VAL A 108 10.33 12.23 7.26
CA VAL A 108 10.88 12.07 8.61
C VAL A 108 10.87 13.45 9.27
N ILE A 109 9.74 13.80 9.88
CA ILE A 109 9.76 14.79 10.93
C ILE A 109 10.66 14.18 12.00
N HIS A 110 11.81 14.81 12.28
CA HIS A 110 12.83 14.38 13.21
C HIS A 110 12.24 13.69 14.46
N GLY A 111 11.96 12.39 14.31
CA GLY A 111 11.40 11.58 15.39
C GLY A 111 12.41 11.47 16.53
N SER A 112 11.95 11.53 17.76
CA SER A 112 12.79 11.22 18.91
C SER A 112 13.37 9.82 18.74
N GLY A 113 14.60 9.57 19.21
CA GLY A 113 15.28 8.27 19.10
C GLY A 113 14.41 7.08 19.53
N ALA A 114 13.45 7.30 20.42
CA ALA A 114 12.49 6.28 20.88
C ALA A 114 11.52 5.79 19.78
N VAL A 115 11.10 6.63 18.85
CA VAL A 115 10.25 6.26 17.71
C VAL A 115 11.02 5.40 16.73
N LEU A 116 12.27 5.80 16.42
CA LEU A 116 13.15 5.03 15.53
C LEU A 116 13.46 3.64 16.10
N ASP A 117 13.68 3.53 17.42
CA ASP A 117 13.93 2.24 18.08
C ASP A 117 12.70 1.31 18.01
N HIS A 118 11.49 1.86 18.24
CA HIS A 118 10.25 1.11 18.14
C HIS A 118 10.00 0.57 16.72
N ASP A 119 10.21 1.40 15.70
CA ASP A 119 10.02 0.99 14.31
C ASP A 119 11.05 -0.06 13.87
N ALA A 120 12.32 0.10 14.30
CA ALA A 120 13.37 -0.89 14.05
C ALA A 120 13.04 -2.25 14.69
N LYS A 121 12.54 -2.26 15.94
CA LYS A 121 12.12 -3.49 16.63
C LYS A 121 10.94 -4.16 15.91
N ARG A 122 9.95 -3.38 15.48
CA ARG A 122 8.80 -3.89 14.71
C ARG A 122 9.24 -4.56 13.41
N MET A 123 10.11 -3.90 12.64
CA MET A 123 10.66 -4.46 11.41
C MET A 123 11.44 -5.75 11.66
N THR A 124 12.34 -5.75 12.65
CA THR A 124 13.14 -6.92 13.01
C THR A 124 12.24 -8.11 13.41
N ALA A 125 11.17 -7.85 14.15
CA ALA A 125 10.20 -8.86 14.52
C ALA A 125 9.51 -9.48 13.29
N LEU A 126 9.04 -8.66 12.35
CA LEU A 126 8.42 -9.14 11.10
C LEU A 126 9.41 -9.94 10.25
N GLN A 127 10.65 -9.46 10.12
CA GLN A 127 11.71 -10.17 9.39
C GLN A 127 12.06 -11.52 10.05
N SER A 128 12.06 -11.59 11.38
CA SER A 128 12.30 -12.86 12.11
C SER A 128 11.23 -13.90 11.86
N MET A 129 10.03 -13.47 11.42
CA MET A 129 8.92 -14.35 11.03
C MET A 129 8.95 -14.72 9.54
N GLY A 130 9.96 -14.25 8.79
CA GLY A 130 10.13 -14.56 7.37
C GLY A 130 9.42 -13.61 6.42
N TYR A 131 8.90 -12.47 6.90
CA TYR A 131 8.37 -11.43 6.01
C TYR A 131 9.50 -10.66 5.33
N ASP A 132 9.35 -10.41 4.03
CA ASP A 132 10.19 -9.45 3.31
C ASP A 132 9.61 -8.04 3.55
N VAL A 133 10.29 -7.20 4.35
CA VAL A 133 9.84 -5.85 4.70
C VAL A 133 10.55 -4.81 3.83
N PHE A 134 9.79 -3.94 3.19
CA PHE A 134 10.27 -2.85 2.35
C PHE A 134 9.84 -1.51 2.94
N LEU A 135 10.79 -0.65 3.25
CA LEU A 135 10.52 0.74 3.60
C LEU A 135 10.48 1.58 2.33
N VAL A 136 9.39 2.28 2.10
CA VAL A 136 9.18 3.06 0.88
C VAL A 136 8.79 4.48 1.25
N THR A 137 9.58 5.45 0.77
CA THR A 137 9.36 6.87 1.00
C THR A 137 8.55 7.51 -0.13
N HIS A 138 8.10 8.76 0.09
CA HIS A 138 7.46 9.57 -0.95
C HIS A 138 8.34 9.67 -2.20
N ASP A 139 9.62 9.94 -2.05
CA ASP A 139 10.54 10.11 -3.18
C ASP A 139 10.71 8.83 -3.99
N MET A 140 10.77 7.67 -3.31
CA MET A 140 10.81 6.37 -3.98
C MET A 140 9.53 6.07 -4.77
N LEU A 141 8.36 6.50 -4.28
CA LEU A 141 7.10 6.37 -5.02
C LEU A 141 7.04 7.33 -6.21
N ASN A 142 7.63 8.52 -6.08
CA ASN A 142 7.64 9.54 -7.12
C ASN A 142 8.68 9.28 -8.22
N ASP A 143 9.73 8.54 -7.94
CA ASP A 143 10.75 8.16 -8.92
C ASP A 143 10.36 6.87 -9.64
N ALA A 144 10.27 6.92 -10.99
CA ALA A 144 9.84 5.79 -11.81
C ALA A 144 10.79 4.59 -11.75
N GLU A 145 12.09 4.86 -11.67
CA GLU A 145 13.12 3.81 -11.69
C GLU A 145 13.20 3.13 -10.32
N GLN A 146 13.12 3.91 -9.24
CA GLN A 146 13.09 3.39 -7.88
C GLN A 146 11.83 2.56 -7.63
N LEU A 147 10.66 3.05 -8.03
CA LEU A 147 9.41 2.29 -7.91
C LEU A 147 9.48 0.98 -8.72
N ASP A 148 10.02 1.02 -9.94
CA ASP A 148 10.17 -0.19 -10.75
C ASP A 148 11.16 -1.19 -10.13
N ALA A 149 12.24 -0.72 -9.51
CA ALA A 149 13.19 -1.54 -8.78
C ALA A 149 12.55 -2.20 -7.55
N ILE A 150 11.72 -1.47 -6.80
CA ILE A 150 10.94 -2.00 -5.67
C ILE A 150 9.98 -3.09 -6.16
N VAL A 151 9.20 -2.83 -7.22
CA VAL A 151 8.28 -3.81 -7.81
C VAL A 151 9.02 -5.06 -8.28
N ARG A 152 10.18 -4.91 -8.90
CA ARG A 152 11.03 -6.03 -9.33
C ARG A 152 11.52 -6.85 -8.15
N SER A 153 11.96 -6.19 -7.10
CA SER A 153 12.42 -6.82 -5.86
C SER A 153 11.29 -7.58 -5.16
N LEU A 154 10.11 -6.97 -5.03
CA LEU A 154 8.90 -7.62 -4.51
C LEU A 154 8.55 -8.86 -5.33
N CYS A 155 8.53 -8.75 -6.65
CA CYS A 155 8.25 -9.90 -7.52
C CYS A 155 9.26 -11.05 -7.28
N SER A 156 10.55 -10.73 -7.20
CA SER A 156 11.61 -11.71 -6.95
C SER A 156 11.44 -12.41 -5.60
N ARG A 157 11.23 -11.64 -4.52
CA ARG A 157 11.09 -12.17 -3.16
C ARG A 157 9.83 -13.02 -3.00
N LEU A 158 8.73 -12.60 -3.64
CA LEU A 158 7.45 -13.28 -3.57
C LEU A 158 7.29 -14.40 -4.63
N GLY A 159 8.32 -14.69 -5.43
CA GLY A 159 8.21 -15.67 -6.50
C GLY A 159 7.17 -15.33 -7.57
N LEU A 160 6.90 -14.03 -7.76
CA LEU A 160 5.96 -13.52 -8.76
C LEU A 160 6.72 -13.17 -10.04
N ARG A 161 6.05 -13.31 -11.18
CA ARG A 161 6.65 -12.95 -12.46
C ARG A 161 6.67 -11.43 -12.65
N TYR A 162 7.85 -10.82 -12.63
CA TYR A 162 8.04 -9.46 -13.11
C TYR A 162 7.87 -9.38 -14.64
N ARG A 163 7.24 -8.30 -15.12
CA ARG A 163 7.08 -8.00 -16.55
C ARG A 163 7.44 -6.54 -16.79
N CYS A 164 8.32 -6.26 -17.74
CA CYS A 164 8.62 -4.89 -18.18
C CYS A 164 7.35 -4.16 -18.63
N LYS A 165 7.26 -2.87 -18.33
CA LYS A 165 6.16 -2.02 -18.77
C LYS A 165 6.30 -1.65 -20.24
N THR A 166 5.21 -1.67 -20.98
CA THR A 166 5.14 -1.09 -22.33
C THR A 166 5.19 0.44 -22.25
N LYS A 167 5.39 1.12 -23.39
CA LYS A 167 5.36 2.59 -23.47
C LYS A 167 4.03 3.14 -22.93
N ALA A 168 2.90 2.59 -23.36
CA ALA A 168 1.57 3.01 -22.88
C ALA A 168 1.40 2.82 -21.36
N GLN A 169 1.93 1.72 -20.78
CA GLN A 169 1.88 1.49 -19.34
C GLN A 169 2.77 2.45 -18.55
N ARG A 170 3.91 2.88 -19.11
CA ARG A 170 4.76 3.92 -18.50
C ARG A 170 4.06 5.28 -18.51
N THR A 171 3.41 5.65 -19.62
CA THR A 171 2.60 6.87 -19.68
C THR A 171 1.50 6.85 -18.62
N ALA A 172 0.73 5.76 -18.54
CA ALA A 172 -0.32 5.62 -17.53
C ALA A 172 0.22 5.68 -16.09
N GLU A 173 1.42 5.13 -15.83
CA GLU A 173 2.07 5.23 -14.52
C GLU A 173 2.49 6.65 -14.18
N THR A 174 3.04 7.40 -15.15
CA THR A 174 3.39 8.81 -14.96
C THR A 174 2.15 9.64 -14.62
N GLU A 175 1.04 9.42 -15.33
CA GLU A 175 -0.24 10.07 -15.05
C GLU A 175 -0.79 9.68 -13.68
N LEU A 176 -0.73 8.39 -13.32
CA LEU A 176 -1.18 7.92 -12.01
C LEU A 176 -0.36 8.57 -10.89
N ARG A 177 0.98 8.55 -10.98
CA ARG A 177 1.85 9.18 -9.97
C ARG A 177 1.56 10.66 -9.80
N ALA A 178 1.44 11.40 -10.90
CA ALA A 178 1.09 12.83 -10.86
C ALA A 178 -0.24 13.09 -10.15
N ASN A 179 -1.21 12.19 -10.27
CA ASN A 179 -2.52 12.33 -9.65
C ASN A 179 -2.54 11.90 -8.16
N VAL A 180 -1.78 10.87 -7.78
CA VAL A 180 -1.86 10.31 -6.41
C VAL A 180 -0.83 10.90 -5.46
N LEU A 181 0.26 11.46 -5.97
CA LEU A 181 1.32 12.12 -5.18
C LEU A 181 1.22 13.66 -5.21
N CYS A 182 0.12 14.21 -5.75
CA CYS A 182 -0.13 15.64 -5.68
C CYS A 182 -0.40 16.11 -4.25
N ASN A 183 -0.25 17.40 -4.02
CA ASN A 183 -0.61 18.00 -2.73
C ASN A 183 -2.14 17.97 -2.55
N TRP A 184 -2.63 17.01 -1.80
CA TRP A 184 -4.07 16.82 -1.54
C TRP A 184 -4.74 18.04 -0.89
N LEU A 185 -3.98 18.91 -0.19
CA LEU A 185 -4.49 20.14 0.40
C LEU A 185 -4.79 21.24 -0.62
N GLU A 186 -4.29 21.10 -1.84
CA GLU A 186 -4.50 22.05 -2.94
C GLU A 186 -5.62 21.63 -3.91
N ILE A 187 -6.14 20.41 -3.77
CA ILE A 187 -7.25 19.92 -4.58
C ILE A 187 -8.54 20.62 -4.18
N GLY A 188 -9.05 21.48 -5.05
CA GLY A 188 -10.34 22.16 -4.86
C GLY A 188 -10.25 23.63 -4.40
N ARG A 189 -9.06 24.24 -4.49
CA ARG A 189 -8.92 25.69 -4.42
C ARG A 189 -9.13 26.37 -5.75
#